data_611ca7a25f5728282ab9fd51de142eb0
#
_entry.id   611ca7a25f5728282ab9fd51de142eb0
#
_cell.length_a   1.000
_cell.length_b   1.000
_cell.length_c   1.000
_cell.angle_alpha   90.00
_cell.angle_beta   90.00
_cell.angle_gamma   90.00
#
_symmetry.space_group_name_H-M   'P 1'
#
loop_
_entity.id
_entity.type
_entity.pdbx_description
1 polymer ?
#
loop_
_entity_poly.entity_id
_entity_poly.type
_entity_poly.pdbx_seq_one_letter_code
_entity_poly.pdbx_strand_id
1 'polypeptide(L)'
;MFYLLNKLIIVLIPIVPKFVVKIFANKYVAGVTTKEAFNVVKRLNKKNLHCTLDILGEHTSDLKQSIAISNKYQKIIQNIEEENLDCNISIKPSHIGSDISDDIFKKNI
;
A
#
# COMPACT_ATOMS: atom_id res chain seq x y z
N MET A 1 -20.19 -14.93 23.81
CA MET A 1 -20.57 -15.18 22.42
C MET A 1 -19.50 -14.68 21.44
N PHE A 2 -19.13 -13.42 21.46
CA PHE A 2 -18.06 -12.88 20.60
C PHE A 2 -16.67 -13.50 20.83
N TYR A 3 -16.37 -13.89 22.06
CA TYR A 3 -15.09 -14.52 22.40
C TYR A 3 -14.91 -15.87 21.69
N LEU A 4 -15.94 -16.71 21.68
CA LEU A 4 -15.92 -18.00 20.98
C LEU A 4 -15.87 -17.84 19.48
N LEU A 5 -16.57 -16.85 18.94
CA LEU A 5 -16.55 -16.53 17.51
C LEU A 5 -15.16 -16.04 17.06
N ASN A 6 -14.54 -15.15 17.82
CA ASN A 6 -13.19 -14.66 17.55
C ASN A 6 -12.16 -15.79 17.60
N LYS A 7 -12.26 -16.67 18.60
CA LYS A 7 -11.38 -17.83 18.73
C LYS A 7 -11.52 -18.80 17.54
N LEU A 8 -12.76 -19.02 17.11
CA LEU A 8 -13.05 -19.85 15.94
C LEU A 8 -12.44 -19.24 14.66
N ILE A 9 -12.59 -17.93 14.46
CA ILE A 9 -12.02 -17.20 13.33
C ILE A 9 -10.50 -17.32 13.33
N ILE A 10 -9.84 -17.10 14.46
CA ILE A 10 -8.37 -17.19 14.58
C ILE A 10 -7.86 -18.59 14.23
N VAL A 11 -8.57 -19.62 14.64
CA VAL A 11 -8.20 -21.01 14.32
C VAL A 11 -8.44 -21.35 12.86
N LEU A 12 -9.49 -20.79 12.24
CA LEU A 12 -9.86 -21.07 10.85
C LEU A 12 -9.04 -20.26 9.81
N ILE A 13 -8.56 -19.06 10.16
CA ILE A 13 -7.79 -18.21 9.23
C ILE A 13 -6.61 -18.94 8.59
N PRO A 14 -5.76 -19.69 9.32
CA PRO A 14 -4.62 -20.40 8.70
C PRO A 14 -5.03 -21.52 7.74
N ILE A 15 -6.27 -22.00 7.84
CA ILE A 15 -6.81 -23.09 7.01
C ILE A 15 -7.41 -22.56 5.71
N VAL A 16 -7.75 -21.25 5.66
CA VAL A 16 -8.37 -20.64 4.48
C VAL A 16 -7.38 -20.57 3.31
N PRO A 17 -7.70 -21.14 2.13
CA PRO A 17 -6.85 -21.05 0.96
C PRO A 17 -6.62 -19.60 0.53
N LYS A 18 -5.41 -19.30 0.02
CA LYS A 18 -5.07 -17.95 -0.44
C LYS A 18 -6.00 -17.41 -1.52
N PHE A 19 -6.54 -18.27 -2.38
CA PHE A 19 -7.47 -17.84 -3.43
C PHE A 19 -8.79 -17.31 -2.87
N VAL A 20 -9.29 -17.88 -1.76
CA VAL A 20 -10.49 -17.40 -1.08
C VAL A 20 -10.25 -16.04 -0.45
N VAL A 21 -9.10 -15.87 0.23
CA VAL A 21 -8.68 -14.57 0.78
C VAL A 21 -8.59 -13.52 -0.33
N LYS A 22 -8.05 -13.87 -1.49
CA LYS A 22 -7.95 -12.97 -2.64
C LYS A 22 -9.31 -12.52 -3.16
N ILE A 23 -10.29 -13.40 -3.22
CA ILE A 23 -11.67 -13.06 -3.63
C ILE A 23 -12.27 -11.99 -2.73
N PHE A 24 -12.14 -12.14 -1.40
CA PHE A 24 -12.63 -11.16 -0.44
C PHE A 24 -11.77 -9.88 -0.43
N ALA A 25 -10.45 -10.02 -0.54
CA ALA A 25 -9.54 -8.89 -0.55
C ALA A 25 -9.72 -7.98 -1.76
N ASN A 26 -10.04 -8.52 -2.93
CA ASN A 26 -10.25 -7.74 -4.16
C ASN A 26 -11.33 -6.65 -4.02
N LYS A 27 -12.22 -6.78 -3.06
CA LYS A 27 -13.23 -5.76 -2.76
C LYS A 27 -12.65 -4.56 -2.00
N TYR A 28 -11.63 -4.77 -1.17
CA TYR A 28 -11.12 -3.79 -0.22
C TYR A 28 -9.67 -3.35 -0.49
N VAL A 29 -8.93 -4.12 -1.27
CA VAL A 29 -7.53 -3.86 -1.62
C VAL A 29 -7.45 -3.48 -3.09
N ALA A 30 -6.78 -2.38 -3.39
CA ALA A 30 -6.67 -1.87 -4.77
C ALA A 30 -5.87 -2.79 -5.69
N GLY A 31 -4.98 -3.62 -5.13
CA GLY A 31 -4.20 -4.57 -5.89
C GLY A 31 -2.81 -4.78 -5.31
N VAL A 32 -2.07 -5.69 -5.92
CA VAL A 32 -0.69 -6.03 -5.54
C VAL A 32 0.31 -5.23 -6.38
N THR A 33 -0.07 -4.84 -7.58
CA THR A 33 0.76 -4.06 -8.51
C THR A 33 0.29 -2.62 -8.64
N THR A 34 1.19 -1.73 -9.00
CA THR A 34 0.88 -0.31 -9.27
C THR A 34 -0.16 -0.18 -10.38
N LYS A 35 -0.07 -1.02 -11.42
CA LYS A 35 -1.02 -1.01 -12.53
C LYS A 35 -2.45 -1.33 -12.08
N GLU A 36 -2.62 -2.33 -11.22
CA GLU A 36 -3.93 -2.67 -10.65
C GLU A 36 -4.49 -1.53 -9.83
N ALA A 37 -3.66 -0.92 -8.97
CA ALA A 37 -4.04 0.23 -8.15
C ALA A 37 -4.48 1.42 -9.02
N PHE A 38 -3.74 1.73 -10.08
CA PHE A 38 -4.08 2.81 -11.00
C PHE A 38 -5.40 2.56 -11.75
N ASN A 39 -5.69 1.32 -12.11
CA ASN A 39 -6.98 0.97 -12.72
C ASN A 39 -8.14 1.25 -11.75
N VAL A 40 -7.96 0.97 -10.47
CA VAL A 40 -8.94 1.31 -9.43
C VAL A 40 -9.08 2.82 -9.29
N VAL A 41 -7.97 3.57 -9.25
CA VAL A 41 -7.99 5.04 -9.18
C VAL A 41 -8.75 5.62 -10.37
N LYS A 42 -8.46 5.18 -11.58
CA LYS A 42 -9.15 5.64 -12.80
C LYS A 42 -10.66 5.40 -12.72
N ARG A 43 -11.06 4.23 -12.24
CA ARG A 43 -12.47 3.89 -12.06
C ARG A 43 -13.16 4.78 -11.03
N LEU A 44 -12.48 5.07 -9.92
CA LEU A 44 -13.01 5.94 -8.87
C LEU A 44 -13.04 7.40 -9.32
N ASN A 45 -12.03 7.88 -10.05
CA ASN A 45 -12.02 9.22 -10.63
C ASN A 45 -13.19 9.45 -11.59
N LYS A 46 -13.60 8.44 -12.36
CA LYS A 46 -14.80 8.51 -13.21
C LYS A 46 -16.07 8.75 -12.42
N LYS A 47 -16.08 8.41 -11.12
CA LYS A 47 -17.17 8.66 -10.20
C LYS A 47 -17.00 9.98 -9.41
N ASN A 48 -16.06 10.83 -9.83
CA ASN A 48 -15.68 12.07 -9.16
C ASN A 48 -15.18 11.87 -7.72
N LEU A 49 -14.51 10.74 -7.47
CA LEU A 49 -13.89 10.43 -6.19
C LEU A 49 -12.40 10.70 -6.26
N HIS A 50 -11.89 11.50 -5.33
CA HIS A 50 -10.47 11.69 -5.10
C HIS A 50 -9.89 10.48 -4.38
N CYS A 51 -8.67 10.08 -4.72
CA CYS A 51 -8.02 8.90 -4.14
C CYS A 51 -6.73 9.27 -3.40
N THR A 52 -6.38 8.44 -2.44
CA THR A 52 -5.05 8.44 -1.83
C THR A 52 -4.48 7.03 -1.89
N LEU A 53 -3.29 6.88 -2.45
CA LEU A 53 -2.58 5.61 -2.53
C LEU A 53 -1.58 5.48 -1.39
N ASP A 54 -1.46 4.30 -0.86
CA ASP A 54 -0.48 3.93 0.15
C ASP A 54 0.26 2.66 -0.29
N ILE A 55 1.56 2.64 -0.12
CA ILE A 55 2.35 1.41 -0.24
C ILE A 55 2.33 0.72 1.10
N LEU A 56 1.79 -0.50 1.12
CA LEU A 56 1.70 -1.28 2.35
C LEU A 56 3.08 -1.61 2.89
N GLY A 57 3.27 -1.36 4.17
CA GLY A 57 4.51 -1.58 4.90
C GLY A 57 4.93 -0.36 5.71
N GLU A 58 5.86 -0.58 6.60
CA GLU A 58 6.46 0.43 7.47
C GLU A 58 7.70 -0.14 8.16
N HIS A 59 8.47 0.71 8.87
CA HIS A 59 9.62 0.28 9.68
C HIS A 59 10.70 -0.45 8.88
N THR A 60 11.29 0.25 7.91
CA THR A 60 12.42 -0.26 7.14
C THR A 60 13.70 -0.11 7.95
N SER A 61 14.38 -1.21 8.22
CA SER A 61 15.67 -1.24 8.91
C SER A 61 16.87 -1.42 7.97
N ASP A 62 16.62 -1.74 6.70
CA ASP A 62 17.63 -1.94 5.67
C ASP A 62 17.71 -0.74 4.74
N LEU A 63 18.92 -0.19 4.57
CA LEU A 63 19.18 0.95 3.69
C LEU A 63 18.76 0.68 2.24
N LYS A 64 19.09 -0.49 1.69
CA LYS A 64 18.70 -0.86 0.31
C LYS A 64 17.20 -0.88 0.14
N GLN A 65 16.48 -1.39 1.11
CA GLN A 65 15.03 -1.47 1.11
C GLN A 65 14.41 -0.07 1.18
N SER A 66 14.93 0.81 2.03
CA SER A 66 14.43 2.19 2.14
C SER A 66 14.62 2.99 0.86
N ILE A 67 15.77 2.81 0.18
CA ILE A 67 16.06 3.45 -1.11
C ILE A 67 15.12 2.91 -2.20
N ALA A 68 14.93 1.60 -2.26
CA ALA A 68 14.04 0.96 -3.23
C ALA A 68 12.58 1.45 -3.07
N ILE A 69 12.11 1.60 -1.84
CA ILE A 69 10.77 2.12 -1.55
C ILE A 69 10.65 3.59 -1.92
N SER A 70 11.65 4.40 -1.59
CA SER A 70 11.68 5.82 -1.97
C SER A 70 11.60 5.98 -3.50
N ASN A 71 12.38 5.20 -4.24
CA ASN A 71 12.34 5.19 -5.71
C ASN A 71 10.97 4.75 -6.25
N LYS A 72 10.33 3.80 -5.58
CA LYS A 72 8.99 3.34 -5.93
C LYS A 72 7.95 4.46 -5.74
N TYR A 73 8.03 5.21 -4.65
CA TYR A 73 7.16 6.37 -4.43
C TYR A 73 7.35 7.43 -5.52
N GLN A 74 8.60 7.76 -5.86
CA GLN A 74 8.91 8.72 -6.91
C GLN A 74 8.31 8.30 -8.25
N LYS A 75 8.44 7.04 -8.61
CA LYS A 75 7.87 6.50 -9.85
C LYS A 75 6.34 6.54 -9.86
N ILE A 76 5.71 6.26 -8.73
CA ILE A 76 4.26 6.35 -8.60
C ILE A 76 3.79 7.79 -8.76
N ILE A 77 4.47 8.76 -8.15
CA ILE A 77 4.15 10.18 -8.28
C ILE A 77 4.26 10.62 -9.75
N GLN A 78 5.36 10.25 -10.41
CA GLN A 78 5.55 10.52 -11.84
C GLN A 78 4.39 9.98 -12.68
N ASN A 79 4.01 8.72 -12.47
CA ASN A 79 2.94 8.10 -13.22
C ASN A 79 1.57 8.73 -12.94
N ILE A 80 1.31 9.16 -11.70
CA ILE A 80 0.10 9.90 -11.35
C ILE A 80 0.02 11.20 -12.15
N GLU A 81 1.13 11.90 -12.26
CA GLU A 81 1.23 13.15 -13.00
C GLU A 81 1.10 12.93 -14.52
N GLU A 82 1.83 11.97 -15.07
CA GLU A 82 1.77 11.61 -16.50
C GLU A 82 0.39 11.15 -16.95
N GLU A 83 -0.32 10.38 -16.12
CA GLU A 83 -1.67 9.90 -16.41
C GLU A 83 -2.78 10.87 -15.96
N ASN A 84 -2.40 12.01 -15.39
CA ASN A 84 -3.31 13.04 -14.89
C ASN A 84 -4.39 12.47 -13.96
N LEU A 85 -3.99 11.68 -12.99
CA LEU A 85 -4.89 11.05 -12.03
C LEU A 85 -5.19 11.99 -10.85
N ASP A 86 -6.45 12.01 -10.42
CA ASP A 86 -6.87 12.70 -9.19
C ASP A 86 -6.54 11.81 -7.97
N CYS A 87 -5.28 11.83 -7.58
CA CYS A 87 -4.75 10.92 -6.57
C CYS A 87 -3.55 11.52 -5.86
N ASN A 88 -3.55 11.41 -4.54
CA ASN A 88 -2.40 11.69 -3.68
C ASN A 88 -1.72 10.40 -3.26
N ILE A 89 -0.52 10.51 -2.69
CA ILE A 89 0.11 9.38 -2.01
C ILE A 89 0.33 9.69 -0.53
N SER A 90 0.24 8.65 0.28
CA SER A 90 0.56 8.69 1.70
C SER A 90 1.94 8.06 1.90
N ILE A 91 2.85 8.80 2.52
CA ILE A 91 4.22 8.36 2.79
C ILE A 91 4.41 8.22 4.28
N LYS A 92 4.93 7.08 4.71
CA LYS A 92 5.31 6.84 6.11
C LYS A 92 6.81 7.09 6.27
N PRO A 93 7.23 8.00 7.16
CA PRO A 93 8.66 8.28 7.38
C PRO A 93 9.48 7.03 7.71
N SER A 94 8.94 6.12 8.54
CA SER A 94 9.59 4.87 8.90
C SER A 94 9.82 3.94 7.70
N HIS A 95 9.03 4.09 6.64
CA HIS A 95 9.14 3.29 5.42
C HIS A 95 10.28 3.77 4.50
N ILE A 96 10.68 5.02 4.60
CA ILE A 96 11.74 5.63 3.79
C ILE A 96 13.01 5.95 4.58
N GLY A 97 13.17 5.36 5.75
CA GLY A 97 14.44 5.34 6.46
C GLY A 97 14.54 6.16 7.73
N SER A 98 13.43 6.70 8.30
CA SER A 98 13.49 7.47 9.56
C SER A 98 13.95 6.61 10.74
N ASP A 99 13.70 5.30 10.72
CA ASP A 99 14.15 4.35 11.74
C ASP A 99 15.65 3.99 11.61
N ILE A 100 16.27 4.31 10.47
CA ILE A 100 17.68 4.04 10.21
C ILE A 100 18.55 5.22 10.65
N SER A 101 18.29 6.40 10.08
CA SER A 101 18.93 7.66 10.47
C SER A 101 18.20 8.85 9.85
N ASP A 102 18.34 10.03 10.48
CA ASP A 102 17.79 11.27 9.96
C ASP A 102 18.39 11.65 8.61
N ASP A 103 19.68 11.36 8.39
CA ASP A 103 20.37 11.68 7.14
C ASP A 103 19.82 10.83 5.97
N ILE A 104 19.58 9.54 6.22
CA ILE A 104 18.99 8.65 5.21
C ILE A 104 17.55 9.09 4.90
N PHE A 105 16.77 9.41 5.92
CA PHE A 105 15.40 9.91 5.75
C PHE A 105 15.37 11.19 4.91
N LYS A 106 16.19 12.17 5.23
CA LYS A 106 16.29 13.44 4.47
C LYS A 106 16.71 13.23 3.03
N LYS A 107 17.61 12.27 2.78
CA LYS A 107 18.07 11.93 1.43
C LYS A 107 16.98 11.27 0.59
N ASN A 108 16.11 10.48 1.23
CA ASN A 108 15.05 9.73 0.54
C ASN A 108 13.77 10.55 0.33
N ILE A 109 13.63 11.67 1.03
CA ILE A 109 12.45 12.50 0.90
C ILE A 109 12.59 13.47 -0.27
#